data_088f7ec208f4259d55edf5a92944085e
#
_entry.id   088f7ec208f4259d55edf5a92944085e
#
_cell.length_a   1.000
_cell.length_b   1.000
_cell.length_c   1.000
_cell.angle_alpha   90.00
_cell.angle_beta   90.00
_cell.angle_gamma   90.00
#
_symmetry.space_group_name_H-M   'P 1'
#
loop_
_entity.id
_entity.type
_entity.pdbx_description
1 polymer ?
#
loop_
_entity_poly.entity_id
_entity_poly.type
_entity_poly.pdbx_seq_one_letter_code
_entity_poly.pdbx_strand_id
1 'polypeptide(L)'
;MRLEKKHTVLFCTAFAAGKGPAATVPGGYPDSLRSVWLYTEGIKQNTIFHDTVRAREYLTEAIRADSTYAPAYYEMATNGMYSTPDEAVELARRAYRLDTTNKWYHQFLGQALIFAQRYPEALSVYKRLRTADPQNPDNYRLLAALYEQVQQPYSAIATLDSAELRFGRIPMLSAMKRQLLISTRQLDKAVDEAKAMVEAAPYEAQHHVVLADLYAILNKDSLAMAEYDRAMQIDSTDVATLMSLADYYNGRRDYRSVLNVTQRLFDSDQMPLDAKIKRFEQLTSDMRFYREYYIQLNALASTLAVRYPQERRVVELYAKHLIASGELEQALALYKLHLDDQPPVESYYRSVIDIESYLQHPDSAALYINRALELFPGEIDFQLSKGHVLNYTKEYDKAIKAYQQSLRYARTDSLRGAIWGLIGDTWHQKAAAGESGDEEDFVLISRKGSFRSAMKQCYKAYDRSLRYDPDNAMVLNNYAYFLSLEERDLEKALAMASRATALTDNNPTYLDTHAWVLFKLGRVDEARKIMQQAVALDAQESAALLVHYGDILKALGENFMAEIYWRKALEKGYDAGRIERRITESKAKKE
;
A
#
# COMPACT_ATOMS: atom_id res chain seq x y z
N MET A 1 19.66 -8.57 33.54
CA MET A 1 19.37 -8.36 34.96
C MET A 1 19.20 -9.72 35.65
N ARG A 2 20.33 -10.38 35.92
CA ARG A 2 20.41 -11.68 36.63
C ARG A 2 21.52 -11.51 37.66
N LEU A 3 21.17 -11.03 38.85
CA LEU A 3 22.07 -11.10 39.99
C LEU A 3 21.25 -11.00 41.27
N GLU A 4 21.53 -11.92 42.20
CA GLU A 4 21.07 -11.99 43.59
C GLU A 4 19.70 -12.60 43.90
N LYS A 5 19.52 -13.86 43.47
CA LYS A 5 18.63 -14.83 44.17
C LYS A 5 19.45 -15.77 45.08
N LYS A 6 20.59 -15.33 45.66
CA LYS A 6 21.52 -16.27 46.34
C LYS A 6 21.22 -16.57 47.83
N HIS A 7 20.25 -15.94 48.46
CA HIS A 7 20.00 -16.19 49.88
C HIS A 7 18.74 -17.02 50.24
N THR A 8 17.93 -17.38 49.22
CA THR A 8 16.71 -18.21 49.51
C THR A 8 16.84 -19.68 49.08
N VAL A 9 17.95 -20.04 48.40
CA VAL A 9 18.10 -21.38 47.76
C VAL A 9 18.66 -22.45 48.72
N LEU A 10 19.17 -22.10 49.90
CA LEU A 10 19.89 -23.05 50.73
C LEU A 10 19.00 -23.93 51.62
N PHE A 11 17.68 -23.79 51.59
CA PHE A 11 16.75 -24.69 52.35
C PHE A 11 15.90 -25.62 51.47
N CYS A 12 16.00 -25.56 50.15
CA CYS A 12 15.10 -26.30 49.24
C CYS A 12 15.67 -27.61 48.68
N THR A 13 16.87 -28.06 49.05
CA THR A 13 17.51 -29.26 48.42
C THR A 13 17.14 -30.60 49.06
N ALA A 14 16.21 -30.65 50.00
CA ALA A 14 15.89 -31.90 50.71
C ALA A 14 14.59 -32.65 50.32
N PHE A 15 13.77 -32.12 49.40
CA PHE A 15 12.52 -32.79 49.00
C PHE A 15 12.22 -32.64 47.50
N ALA A 16 12.91 -33.41 46.70
CA ALA A 16 12.55 -33.65 45.31
C ALA A 16 12.14 -35.13 45.17
N ALA A 17 10.85 -35.41 45.20
CA ALA A 17 10.21 -36.51 44.45
C ALA A 17 8.73 -36.66 44.89
N GLY A 18 7.82 -36.63 43.92
CA GLY A 18 6.48 -37.17 44.10
C GLY A 18 5.36 -36.15 43.85
N LYS A 19 4.58 -36.40 42.79
CA LYS A 19 3.22 -35.90 42.65
C LYS A 19 2.40 -36.52 43.80
N GLY A 20 2.31 -35.80 44.91
CA GLY A 20 1.48 -36.17 46.06
C GLY A 20 0.35 -35.13 46.25
N PRO A 21 -0.73 -35.53 46.96
CA PRO A 21 -1.82 -34.61 47.30
C PRO A 21 -1.30 -33.41 48.08
N ALA A 22 -2.02 -32.27 48.00
CA ALA A 22 -1.65 -31.01 48.66
C ALA A 22 -1.11 -31.29 50.06
N ALA A 23 0.14 -30.86 50.31
CA ALA A 23 0.76 -31.05 51.61
C ALA A 23 -0.10 -30.35 52.67
N THR A 24 -0.71 -31.13 53.55
CA THR A 24 -1.50 -30.59 54.67
C THR A 24 -0.57 -29.92 55.64
N VAL A 25 -0.87 -28.65 55.98
CA VAL A 25 -0.12 -27.88 56.98
C VAL A 25 -0.05 -28.72 58.28
N PRO A 26 1.13 -29.01 58.80
CA PRO A 26 1.24 -29.72 60.06
C PRO A 26 0.54 -28.93 61.17
N GLY A 27 -0.47 -29.52 61.82
CA GLY A 27 -1.15 -28.90 62.93
C GLY A 27 -0.20 -28.69 64.11
N GLY A 28 -0.10 -27.44 64.61
CA GLY A 28 0.69 -27.13 65.80
C GLY A 28 1.76 -26.05 65.69
N TYR A 29 1.95 -25.44 64.49
CA TYR A 29 2.88 -24.30 64.36
C TYR A 29 2.22 -22.97 64.77
N PRO A 30 2.97 -22.04 65.42
CA PRO A 30 2.53 -20.67 65.58
C PRO A 30 2.16 -20.02 64.25
N ASP A 31 1.19 -19.11 64.23
CA ASP A 31 0.66 -18.51 63.01
C ASP A 31 1.75 -17.84 62.16
N SER A 32 2.79 -17.27 62.78
CA SER A 32 3.95 -16.70 62.12
C SER A 32 4.79 -17.75 61.32
N LEU A 33 4.99 -18.93 61.86
CA LEU A 33 5.68 -20.03 61.16
C LEU A 33 4.81 -20.67 60.08
N ARG A 34 3.52 -20.69 60.28
CA ARG A 34 2.55 -21.16 59.31
C ARG A 34 2.49 -20.24 58.09
N SER A 35 2.50 -18.94 58.29
CA SER A 35 2.52 -17.96 57.20
C SER A 35 3.80 -18.06 56.34
N VAL A 36 4.98 -18.25 56.97
CA VAL A 36 6.27 -18.46 56.25
C VAL A 36 6.23 -19.75 55.43
N TRP A 37 5.70 -20.84 55.98
CA TRP A 37 5.59 -22.10 55.24
C TRP A 37 4.66 -21.97 54.03
N LEU A 38 3.48 -21.38 54.18
CA LEU A 38 2.51 -21.14 53.11
C LEU A 38 3.10 -20.22 52.03
N TYR A 39 3.81 -19.18 52.44
CA TYR A 39 4.53 -18.31 51.52
C TYR A 39 5.56 -19.10 50.69
N THR A 40 6.36 -19.95 51.35
CA THR A 40 7.38 -20.78 50.68
C THR A 40 6.79 -21.74 49.67
N GLU A 41 5.66 -22.39 50.00
CA GLU A 41 4.91 -23.23 49.07
C GLU A 41 4.34 -22.39 47.90
N GLY A 42 3.82 -21.19 48.16
CA GLY A 42 3.37 -20.28 47.13
C GLY A 42 4.48 -19.90 46.14
N ILE A 43 5.67 -19.55 46.65
CA ILE A 43 6.87 -19.27 45.80
C ILE A 43 7.24 -20.52 44.95
N LYS A 44 7.22 -21.70 45.57
CA LYS A 44 7.54 -22.95 44.89
C LYS A 44 6.53 -23.28 43.76
N GLN A 45 5.23 -23.07 43.99
CA GLN A 45 4.21 -23.23 42.95
C GLN A 45 4.45 -22.28 41.76
N ASN A 46 4.80 -21.04 42.05
CA ASN A 46 5.06 -20.02 41.02
C ASN A 46 6.35 -20.29 40.26
N THR A 47 7.47 -20.62 40.95
CA THR A 47 8.80 -20.63 40.35
C THR A 47 9.22 -21.98 39.78
N ILE A 48 8.75 -23.11 40.38
CA ILE A 48 9.13 -24.48 39.99
C ILE A 48 8.04 -25.10 39.13
N PHE A 49 6.78 -24.99 39.57
CA PHE A 49 5.65 -25.63 38.90
C PHE A 49 4.93 -24.74 37.90
N HIS A 50 5.26 -23.44 37.87
CA HIS A 50 4.62 -22.44 37.02
C HIS A 50 3.07 -22.38 37.16
N ASP A 51 2.56 -22.78 38.33
CA ASP A 51 1.14 -22.75 38.68
C ASP A 51 0.81 -21.49 39.46
N THR A 52 0.47 -20.42 38.73
CA THR A 52 0.16 -19.12 39.31
C THR A 52 -1.15 -19.11 40.10
N VAL A 53 -2.11 -20.03 39.79
CA VAL A 53 -3.38 -20.13 40.49
C VAL A 53 -3.16 -20.70 41.90
N ARG A 54 -2.47 -21.81 41.98
CA ARG A 54 -2.12 -22.41 43.30
C ARG A 54 -1.18 -21.52 44.10
N ALA A 55 -0.24 -20.87 43.44
CA ALA A 55 0.62 -19.89 44.09
C ALA A 55 -0.22 -18.81 44.80
N ARG A 56 -1.23 -18.28 44.13
CA ARG A 56 -2.13 -17.27 44.67
C ARG A 56 -2.96 -17.80 45.86
N GLU A 57 -3.43 -19.04 45.79
CA GLU A 57 -4.13 -19.69 46.91
C GLU A 57 -3.24 -19.78 48.14
N TYR A 58 -2.02 -20.28 48.01
CA TYR A 58 -1.05 -20.39 49.11
C TYR A 58 -0.69 -19.03 49.69
N LEU A 59 -0.47 -18.03 48.86
CA LEU A 59 -0.15 -16.66 49.31
C LEU A 59 -1.36 -16.03 50.06
N THR A 60 -2.57 -16.28 49.59
CA THR A 60 -3.80 -15.86 50.27
C THR A 60 -3.93 -16.45 51.65
N GLU A 61 -3.67 -17.76 51.77
CA GLU A 61 -3.68 -18.45 53.08
C GLU A 61 -2.53 -17.96 53.99
N ALA A 62 -1.37 -17.61 53.43
CA ALA A 62 -0.27 -17.00 54.18
C ALA A 62 -0.68 -15.67 54.80
N ILE A 63 -1.38 -14.82 54.06
CA ILE A 63 -1.92 -13.53 54.52
C ILE A 63 -3.01 -13.72 55.56
N ARG A 64 -3.84 -14.77 55.42
CA ARG A 64 -4.87 -15.10 56.44
C ARG A 64 -4.25 -15.58 57.76
N ALA A 65 -3.17 -16.37 57.68
CA ALA A 65 -2.45 -16.84 58.86
C ALA A 65 -1.74 -15.69 59.60
N ASP A 66 -1.11 -14.78 58.87
CA ASP A 66 -0.48 -13.60 59.41
C ASP A 66 -0.69 -12.40 58.48
N SER A 67 -1.62 -11.50 58.84
CA SER A 67 -1.95 -10.31 58.08
C SER A 67 -0.87 -9.20 58.15
N THR A 68 0.20 -9.42 58.90
CA THR A 68 1.35 -8.52 59.00
C THR A 68 2.57 -9.03 58.19
N TYR A 69 2.48 -10.18 57.57
CA TYR A 69 3.58 -10.78 56.83
C TYR A 69 3.77 -10.14 55.43
N ALA A 70 4.54 -9.06 55.41
CA ALA A 70 4.76 -8.24 54.22
C ALA A 70 5.25 -8.97 52.96
N PRO A 71 6.14 -10.02 53.04
CA PRO A 71 6.58 -10.74 51.86
C PRO A 71 5.45 -11.42 51.06
N ALA A 72 4.38 -11.91 51.72
CA ALA A 72 3.26 -12.53 51.03
C ALA A 72 2.46 -11.51 50.18
N TYR A 73 2.26 -10.31 50.68
CA TYR A 73 1.63 -9.23 49.93
C TYR A 73 2.48 -8.79 48.72
N TYR A 74 3.80 -8.68 48.90
CA TYR A 74 4.73 -8.33 47.83
C TYR A 74 4.70 -9.36 46.70
N GLU A 75 4.83 -10.65 47.05
CA GLU A 75 4.83 -11.72 46.03
C GLU A 75 3.50 -11.83 45.31
N MET A 76 2.39 -11.69 46.04
CA MET A 76 1.04 -11.71 45.46
C MET A 76 0.84 -10.49 44.50
N ALA A 77 1.35 -9.33 44.87
CA ALA A 77 1.36 -8.15 44.00
C ALA A 77 2.21 -8.36 42.74
N THR A 78 3.38 -8.98 42.88
CA THR A 78 4.27 -9.30 41.77
C THR A 78 3.60 -10.24 40.76
N ASN A 79 2.91 -11.27 41.25
CA ASN A 79 2.20 -12.24 40.40
C ASN A 79 0.97 -11.61 39.70
N GLY A 80 0.33 -10.63 40.33
CA GLY A 80 -0.86 -9.95 39.79
C GLY A 80 -0.59 -8.74 38.92
N MET A 81 0.64 -8.28 38.83
CA MET A 81 0.97 -6.98 38.20
C MET A 81 0.47 -6.84 36.75
N TYR A 82 0.49 -7.92 35.97
CA TYR A 82 0.08 -7.91 34.56
C TYR A 82 -1.42 -8.23 34.34
N SER A 83 -2.04 -8.96 35.25
CA SER A 83 -3.44 -9.41 35.10
C SER A 83 -4.44 -8.53 35.87
N THR A 84 -4.05 -8.04 37.03
CA THR A 84 -4.88 -7.22 37.92
C THR A 84 -4.06 -6.03 38.48
N PRO A 85 -3.73 -5.02 37.65
CA PRO A 85 -2.80 -3.96 38.06
C PRO A 85 -3.25 -3.16 39.28
N ASP A 86 -4.53 -2.83 39.41
CA ASP A 86 -5.04 -2.06 40.54
C ASP A 86 -4.97 -2.86 41.86
N GLU A 87 -5.28 -4.15 41.82
CA GLU A 87 -5.12 -5.04 42.98
C GLU A 87 -3.63 -5.14 43.34
N ALA A 88 -2.74 -5.27 42.37
CA ALA A 88 -1.31 -5.31 42.59
C ALA A 88 -0.79 -4.03 43.29
N VAL A 89 -1.33 -2.86 42.91
CA VAL A 89 -1.02 -1.61 43.60
C VAL A 89 -1.44 -1.64 45.07
N GLU A 90 -2.64 -2.11 45.40
CA GLU A 90 -3.10 -2.12 46.79
C GLU A 90 -2.32 -3.16 47.64
N LEU A 91 -1.98 -4.30 47.07
CA LEU A 91 -1.12 -5.29 47.72
C LEU A 91 0.31 -4.75 47.93
N ALA A 92 0.89 -4.14 46.92
CA ALA A 92 2.21 -3.50 47.03
C ALA A 92 2.22 -2.36 48.07
N ARG A 93 1.14 -1.57 48.13
CA ARG A 93 0.95 -0.53 49.15
C ARG A 93 0.86 -1.14 50.56
N ARG A 94 0.22 -2.27 50.69
CA ARG A 94 0.13 -3.00 51.96
C ARG A 94 1.50 -3.51 52.42
N ALA A 95 2.25 -4.13 51.51
CA ALA A 95 3.62 -4.61 51.76
C ALA A 95 4.51 -3.47 52.22
N TYR A 96 4.49 -2.32 51.50
CA TYR A 96 5.25 -1.13 51.89
C TYR A 96 4.85 -0.53 53.24
N ARG A 97 3.55 -0.50 53.59
CA ARG A 97 3.08 -0.02 54.90
C ARG A 97 3.54 -0.88 56.06
N LEU A 98 3.68 -2.18 55.84
CA LEU A 98 4.12 -3.16 56.83
C LEU A 98 5.64 -3.06 57.08
N ASP A 99 6.42 -2.73 56.08
CA ASP A 99 7.86 -2.48 56.21
C ASP A 99 8.28 -1.32 55.28
N THR A 100 8.26 -0.12 55.84
CA THR A 100 8.60 1.12 55.16
C THR A 100 10.11 1.29 54.92
N THR A 101 10.94 0.47 55.56
CA THR A 101 12.41 0.51 55.44
C THR A 101 12.89 -0.30 54.25
N ASN A 102 12.07 -1.21 53.76
CA ASN A 102 12.40 -2.10 52.64
C ASN A 102 12.32 -1.35 51.31
N LYS A 103 13.48 -1.05 50.75
CA LYS A 103 13.58 -0.33 49.48
C LYS A 103 12.92 -1.07 48.32
N TRP A 104 12.89 -2.40 48.33
CA TRP A 104 12.28 -3.20 47.28
C TRP A 104 10.76 -3.07 47.23
N TYR A 105 10.10 -3.02 48.37
CA TYR A 105 8.66 -2.78 48.46
C TYR A 105 8.29 -1.40 47.97
N HIS A 106 9.12 -0.41 48.33
CA HIS A 106 8.91 0.95 47.89
C HIS A 106 9.09 1.11 46.37
N GLN A 107 10.16 0.49 45.82
CA GLN A 107 10.44 0.50 44.41
C GLN A 107 9.34 -0.24 43.60
N PHE A 108 8.91 -1.41 44.09
CA PHE A 108 7.87 -2.18 43.42
C PHE A 108 6.52 -1.47 43.44
N LEU A 109 6.16 -0.80 44.53
CA LEU A 109 4.97 0.06 44.58
C LEU A 109 5.01 1.13 43.48
N GLY A 110 6.15 1.76 43.27
CA GLY A 110 6.35 2.70 42.17
C GLY A 110 6.14 2.08 40.79
N GLN A 111 6.68 0.88 40.57
CA GLN A 111 6.52 0.14 39.30
C GLN A 111 5.06 -0.29 39.09
N ALA A 112 4.38 -0.81 40.12
CA ALA A 112 2.98 -1.20 40.04
C ALA A 112 2.06 -0.01 39.72
N LEU A 113 2.33 1.15 40.29
CA LEU A 113 1.62 2.39 40.01
C LEU A 113 1.82 2.87 38.54
N ILE A 114 3.04 2.74 38.00
CA ILE A 114 3.32 3.04 36.59
C ILE A 114 2.52 2.09 35.70
N PHE A 115 2.53 0.80 36.02
CA PHE A 115 1.84 -0.22 35.25
C PHE A 115 0.32 -0.03 35.25
N ALA A 116 -0.24 0.38 36.41
CA ALA A 116 -1.64 0.77 36.57
C ALA A 116 -1.96 2.17 36.02
N GLN A 117 -1.01 2.86 35.38
CA GLN A 117 -1.13 4.20 34.82
C GLN A 117 -1.49 5.30 35.87
N ARG A 118 -1.27 5.02 37.14
CA ARG A 118 -1.49 5.97 38.25
C ARG A 118 -0.27 6.89 38.42
N TYR A 119 0.09 7.63 37.36
CA TYR A 119 1.32 8.42 37.26
C TYR A 119 1.51 9.49 38.36
N PRO A 120 0.48 10.25 38.81
CA PRO A 120 0.65 11.21 39.88
C PRO A 120 1.06 10.57 41.22
N GLU A 121 0.57 9.37 41.51
CA GLU A 121 0.94 8.63 42.72
C GLU A 121 2.35 8.03 42.57
N ALA A 122 2.65 7.43 41.40
CA ALA A 122 4.00 6.95 41.08
C ALA A 122 5.03 8.09 41.22
N LEU A 123 4.72 9.31 40.77
CA LEU A 123 5.56 10.48 40.89
C LEU A 123 5.90 10.75 42.37
N SER A 124 4.91 10.67 43.29
CA SER A 124 5.13 10.88 44.73
C SER A 124 6.05 9.83 45.34
N VAL A 125 5.91 8.55 44.87
CA VAL A 125 6.76 7.43 45.31
C VAL A 125 8.20 7.63 44.84
N TYR A 126 8.42 7.96 43.60
CA TYR A 126 9.78 8.14 43.03
C TYR A 126 10.48 9.41 43.58
N LYS A 127 9.75 10.47 43.95
CA LYS A 127 10.31 11.60 44.68
C LYS A 127 10.93 11.16 46.03
N ARG A 128 10.22 10.27 46.76
CA ARG A 128 10.74 9.71 48.02
C ARG A 128 11.89 8.75 47.79
N LEU A 129 11.82 7.91 46.77
CA LEU A 129 12.90 6.98 46.39
C LEU A 129 14.18 7.74 46.04
N ARG A 130 14.10 8.82 45.27
CA ARG A 130 15.25 9.68 44.98
C ARG A 130 15.88 10.25 46.25
N THR A 131 15.06 10.63 47.24
CA THR A 131 15.57 11.18 48.52
C THR A 131 16.19 10.08 49.38
N ALA A 132 15.61 8.88 49.39
CA ALA A 132 16.08 7.74 50.20
C ALA A 132 17.32 7.05 49.57
N ASP A 133 17.38 6.96 48.26
CA ASP A 133 18.52 6.39 47.52
C ASP A 133 18.95 7.34 46.39
N PRO A 134 19.68 8.41 46.75
CA PRO A 134 20.08 9.44 45.81
C PRO A 134 21.26 9.01 44.91
N GLN A 135 21.86 7.84 45.12
CA GLN A 135 22.96 7.32 44.31
C GLN A 135 22.49 6.38 43.18
N ASN A 136 21.19 6.18 43.06
CA ASN A 136 20.64 5.35 42.00
C ASN A 136 20.18 6.21 40.80
N PRO A 137 20.86 6.20 39.66
CA PRO A 137 20.50 7.00 38.48
C PRO A 137 19.13 6.64 37.90
N ASP A 138 18.67 5.39 38.08
CA ASP A 138 17.36 4.95 37.62
C ASP A 138 16.19 5.68 38.31
N ASN A 139 16.38 6.11 39.57
CA ASN A 139 15.38 6.93 40.27
C ASN A 139 15.17 8.28 39.59
N TYR A 140 16.22 8.86 39.02
CA TYR A 140 16.13 10.13 38.29
C TYR A 140 15.54 9.92 36.91
N ARG A 141 15.93 8.85 36.23
CA ARG A 141 15.37 8.48 34.92
C ARG A 141 13.87 8.28 34.98
N LEU A 142 13.41 7.44 35.90
CA LEU A 142 11.98 7.14 36.07
C LEU A 142 11.20 8.37 36.56
N LEU A 143 11.79 9.17 37.44
CA LEU A 143 11.18 10.41 37.89
C LEU A 143 11.02 11.41 36.74
N ALA A 144 12.02 11.57 35.88
CA ALA A 144 11.95 12.43 34.70
C ALA A 144 10.88 11.93 33.70
N ALA A 145 10.83 10.62 33.45
CA ALA A 145 9.79 10.02 32.59
C ALA A 145 8.38 10.23 33.16
N LEU A 146 8.21 10.12 34.48
CA LEU A 146 6.92 10.38 35.12
C LEU A 146 6.51 11.85 35.04
N TYR A 147 7.47 12.78 35.16
CA TYR A 147 7.20 14.21 34.97
C TYR A 147 6.74 14.49 33.52
N GLU A 148 7.30 13.81 32.53
CA GLU A 148 6.86 13.90 31.13
C GLU A 148 5.43 13.39 30.97
N GLN A 149 5.11 12.22 31.54
CA GLN A 149 3.75 11.65 31.51
C GLN A 149 2.69 12.55 32.15
N VAL A 150 3.05 13.29 33.20
CA VAL A 150 2.14 14.25 33.84
C VAL A 150 2.25 15.68 33.26
N GLN A 151 2.83 15.80 32.04
CA GLN A 151 2.95 17.07 31.31
C GLN A 151 3.72 18.16 32.05
N GLN A 152 4.78 17.78 32.77
CA GLN A 152 5.68 18.68 33.49
C GLN A 152 7.12 18.61 32.96
N PRO A 153 7.39 18.94 31.68
CA PRO A 153 8.68 18.71 31.05
C PRO A 153 9.82 19.53 31.69
N TYR A 154 9.54 20.71 32.21
CA TYR A 154 10.55 21.52 32.92
C TYR A 154 11.02 20.89 34.23
N SER A 155 10.12 20.18 34.93
CA SER A 155 10.48 19.44 36.15
C SER A 155 11.29 18.19 35.79
N ALA A 156 11.00 17.56 34.63
CA ALA A 156 11.80 16.48 34.10
C ALA A 156 13.22 16.93 33.76
N ILE A 157 13.39 18.05 33.06
CA ILE A 157 14.70 18.65 32.74
C ILE A 157 15.48 18.94 34.02
N ALA A 158 14.89 19.63 35.01
CA ALA A 158 15.53 19.92 36.30
C ALA A 158 15.94 18.65 37.07
N THR A 159 15.19 17.57 36.92
CA THR A 159 15.53 16.26 37.50
C THR A 159 16.76 15.68 36.83
N LEU A 160 16.85 15.75 35.49
CA LEU A 160 17.99 15.28 34.71
C LEU A 160 19.24 16.16 34.94
N ASP A 161 19.08 17.47 35.08
CA ASP A 161 20.17 18.37 35.49
C ASP A 161 20.74 17.97 36.86
N SER A 162 19.86 17.62 37.80
CA SER A 162 20.28 17.15 39.14
C SER A 162 21.01 15.79 39.06
N ALA A 163 20.64 14.94 38.13
CA ALA A 163 21.33 13.67 37.85
C ALA A 163 22.72 13.90 37.25
N GLU A 164 22.82 14.82 36.28
CA GLU A 164 24.09 15.19 35.64
C GLU A 164 25.10 15.77 36.63
N LEU A 165 24.65 16.63 37.51
CA LEU A 165 25.49 17.21 38.61
C LEU A 165 26.04 16.13 39.55
N ARG A 166 25.31 15.01 39.73
CA ARG A 166 25.68 13.97 40.69
C ARG A 166 26.51 12.86 40.09
N PHE A 167 26.16 12.44 38.90
CA PHE A 167 26.74 11.23 38.23
C PHE A 167 27.65 11.59 37.05
N GLY A 168 27.73 12.86 36.67
CA GLY A 168 28.26 13.23 35.37
C GLY A 168 27.29 12.90 34.23
N ARG A 169 27.77 12.95 33.02
CA ARG A 169 26.96 12.67 31.83
C ARG A 169 26.79 11.19 31.59
N ILE A 170 25.55 10.74 31.75
CA ILE A 170 25.14 9.38 31.39
C ILE A 170 24.43 9.46 30.03
N PRO A 171 24.89 8.76 28.96
CA PRO A 171 24.38 8.92 27.59
C PRO A 171 22.85 8.82 27.48
N MET A 172 22.25 7.87 28.19
CA MET A 172 20.80 7.69 28.19
C MET A 172 20.05 8.86 28.82
N LEU A 173 20.55 9.44 29.92
CA LEU A 173 19.93 10.60 30.58
C LEU A 173 20.13 11.88 29.76
N SER A 174 21.30 12.05 29.15
CA SER A 174 21.57 13.17 28.25
C SER A 174 20.70 13.11 26.98
N ALA A 175 20.47 11.93 26.41
CA ALA A 175 19.55 11.75 25.29
C ALA A 175 18.11 12.14 25.67
N MET A 176 17.64 11.71 26.84
CA MET A 176 16.32 12.04 27.36
C MET A 176 16.17 13.55 27.64
N LYS A 177 17.18 14.17 28.26
CA LYS A 177 17.24 15.62 28.50
C LYS A 177 17.18 16.40 27.19
N ARG A 178 17.97 16.03 26.21
CA ARG A 178 17.98 16.65 24.87
C ARG A 178 16.62 16.58 24.19
N GLN A 179 15.95 15.40 24.23
CA GLN A 179 14.61 15.25 23.66
C GLN A 179 13.59 16.21 24.33
N LEU A 180 13.65 16.34 25.64
CA LEU A 180 12.82 17.28 26.39
C LEU A 180 13.15 18.75 26.07
N LEU A 181 14.43 19.10 25.90
CA LEU A 181 14.86 20.43 25.48
C LEU A 181 14.35 20.78 24.07
N ILE A 182 14.35 19.81 23.15
CA ILE A 182 13.78 19.98 21.79
C ILE A 182 12.27 20.19 21.86
N SER A 183 11.54 19.33 22.59
CA SER A 183 10.08 19.41 22.72
C SER A 183 9.61 20.70 23.40
N THR A 184 10.41 21.25 24.31
CA THR A 184 10.16 22.55 25.00
C THR A 184 10.72 23.75 24.24
N ARG A 185 11.25 23.56 23.00
CA ARG A 185 11.88 24.60 22.17
C ARG A 185 13.08 25.31 22.79
N GLN A 186 13.76 24.68 23.74
CA GLN A 186 15.02 25.18 24.32
C GLN A 186 16.22 24.71 23.44
N LEU A 187 16.19 25.05 22.16
CA LEU A 187 17.10 24.49 21.14
C LEU A 187 18.58 24.84 21.42
N ASP A 188 18.89 26.02 21.92
CA ASP A 188 20.28 26.39 22.24
C ASP A 188 20.87 25.49 23.32
N LYS A 189 20.10 25.18 24.37
CA LYS A 189 20.52 24.22 25.41
C LYS A 189 20.65 22.80 24.88
N ALA A 190 19.78 22.41 23.94
CA ALA A 190 19.89 21.10 23.26
C ALA A 190 21.18 21.01 22.46
N VAL A 191 21.59 22.08 21.78
CA VAL A 191 22.87 22.18 21.06
C VAL A 191 24.04 22.09 22.04
N ASP A 192 24.01 22.79 23.18
CA ASP A 192 25.08 22.72 24.16
C ASP A 192 25.23 21.31 24.75
N GLU A 193 24.12 20.63 24.99
CA GLU A 193 24.11 19.23 25.43
C GLU A 193 24.71 18.30 24.35
N ALA A 194 24.34 18.49 23.07
CA ALA A 194 24.87 17.70 21.98
C ALA A 194 26.37 17.96 21.74
N LYS A 195 26.84 19.22 21.83
CA LYS A 195 28.27 19.54 21.73
C LYS A 195 29.08 18.83 22.79
N ALA A 196 28.59 18.87 24.02
CA ALA A 196 29.27 18.24 25.13
C ALA A 196 29.34 16.69 24.98
N MET A 197 28.37 16.08 24.28
CA MET A 197 28.45 14.66 23.93
C MET A 197 29.50 14.40 22.84
N VAL A 198 29.60 15.27 21.84
CA VAL A 198 30.67 15.21 20.81
C VAL A 198 32.04 15.38 21.46
N GLU A 199 32.21 16.32 22.40
CA GLU A 199 33.48 16.50 23.13
C GLU A 199 33.87 15.29 23.98
N ALA A 200 32.88 14.61 24.60
CA ALA A 200 33.11 13.43 25.43
C ALA A 200 33.46 12.18 24.60
N ALA A 201 32.92 12.06 23.38
CA ALA A 201 33.15 10.92 22.49
C ALA A 201 33.19 11.38 21.02
N PRO A 202 34.31 12.00 20.57
CA PRO A 202 34.42 12.64 19.26
C PRO A 202 34.50 11.66 18.07
N TYR A 203 34.63 10.37 18.34
CA TYR A 203 34.68 9.32 17.29
C TYR A 203 33.37 8.55 17.17
N GLU A 204 32.31 9.02 17.83
CA GLU A 204 30.96 8.45 17.71
C GLU A 204 30.15 9.23 16.67
N ALA A 205 30.00 8.66 15.48
CA ALA A 205 29.30 9.31 14.35
C ALA A 205 27.90 9.83 14.76
N GLN A 206 27.16 9.05 15.55
CA GLN A 206 25.81 9.41 16.01
C GLN A 206 25.75 10.72 16.81
N HIS A 207 26.80 11.08 17.57
CA HIS A 207 26.84 12.34 18.30
C HIS A 207 26.92 13.55 17.36
N HIS A 208 27.74 13.43 16.30
CA HIS A 208 27.85 14.43 15.25
C HIS A 208 26.54 14.57 14.46
N VAL A 209 25.88 13.46 14.12
CA VAL A 209 24.58 13.48 13.44
C VAL A 209 23.54 14.25 14.26
N VAL A 210 23.44 13.94 15.56
CA VAL A 210 22.49 14.64 16.45
C VAL A 210 22.77 16.14 16.54
N LEU A 211 24.04 16.54 16.59
CA LEU A 211 24.42 17.96 16.59
C LEU A 211 24.11 18.62 15.25
N ALA A 212 24.34 17.90 14.14
CA ALA A 212 24.00 18.36 12.79
C ALA A 212 22.50 18.59 12.64
N ASP A 213 21.67 17.64 13.08
CA ASP A 213 20.21 17.73 13.05
C ASP A 213 19.70 18.96 13.83
N LEU A 214 20.28 19.23 14.99
CA LEU A 214 19.94 20.42 15.78
C LEU A 214 20.34 21.72 15.08
N TYR A 215 21.52 21.77 14.44
CA TYR A 215 21.91 22.91 13.62
C TYR A 215 20.99 23.07 12.39
N ALA A 216 20.55 21.97 11.79
CA ALA A 216 19.59 22.00 10.68
C ALA A 216 18.23 22.59 11.10
N ILE A 217 17.72 22.22 12.28
CA ILE A 217 16.49 22.79 12.87
C ILE A 217 16.64 24.29 13.11
N LEU A 218 17.83 24.73 13.51
CA LEU A 218 18.15 26.15 13.74
C LEU A 218 18.51 26.90 12.44
N ASN A 219 18.42 26.29 11.27
CA ASN A 219 18.82 26.81 9.95
C ASN A 219 20.29 27.30 9.92
N LYS A 220 21.17 26.66 10.68
CA LYS A 220 22.61 26.91 10.69
C LYS A 220 23.30 25.91 9.73
N ASP A 221 22.99 26.01 8.44
CA ASP A 221 23.34 25.01 7.43
C ASP A 221 24.83 24.69 7.33
N SER A 222 25.70 25.70 7.39
CA SER A 222 27.16 25.48 7.33
C SER A 222 27.67 24.66 8.52
N LEU A 223 27.09 24.85 9.71
CA LEU A 223 27.46 24.06 10.90
C LEU A 223 26.88 22.66 10.83
N ALA A 224 25.63 22.52 10.34
CA ALA A 224 25.01 21.23 10.15
C ALA A 224 25.84 20.35 9.19
N MET A 225 26.22 20.90 8.03
CA MET A 225 27.04 20.16 7.06
C MET A 225 28.43 19.81 7.60
N ALA A 226 29.05 20.69 8.35
CA ALA A 226 30.36 20.38 8.97
C ALA A 226 30.27 19.18 9.93
N GLU A 227 29.19 19.05 10.69
CA GLU A 227 29.00 17.91 11.60
C GLU A 227 28.57 16.64 10.85
N TYR A 228 27.73 16.74 9.81
CA TYR A 228 27.45 15.60 8.94
C TYR A 228 28.72 15.09 8.23
N ASP A 229 29.59 15.99 7.75
CA ASP A 229 30.87 15.61 7.12
C ASP A 229 31.79 14.88 8.10
N ARG A 230 31.82 15.29 9.37
CA ARG A 230 32.56 14.59 10.42
C ARG A 230 31.99 13.20 10.69
N ALA A 231 30.66 13.08 10.82
CA ALA A 231 30.01 11.77 10.96
C ALA A 231 30.36 10.86 9.78
N MET A 232 30.32 11.38 8.56
CA MET A 232 30.67 10.65 7.35
C MET A 232 32.16 10.29 7.22
N GLN A 233 33.05 11.07 7.84
CA GLN A 233 34.49 10.73 7.94
C GLN A 233 34.74 9.58 8.93
N ILE A 234 33.92 9.48 9.98
CA ILE A 234 34.01 8.41 10.99
C ILE A 234 33.48 7.10 10.39
N ASP A 235 32.26 7.13 9.86
CA ASP A 235 31.66 5.99 9.14
C ASP A 235 30.82 6.48 7.96
N SER A 236 31.37 6.30 6.77
CA SER A 236 30.71 6.71 5.52
C SER A 236 29.57 5.77 5.10
N THR A 237 29.39 4.66 5.79
CA THR A 237 28.39 3.61 5.47
C THR A 237 27.28 3.51 6.51
N ASP A 238 27.39 4.27 7.61
CA ASP A 238 26.40 4.26 8.69
C ASP A 238 25.01 4.69 8.15
N VAL A 239 24.05 3.76 8.22
CA VAL A 239 22.71 3.95 7.70
C VAL A 239 21.97 5.10 8.43
N ALA A 240 22.20 5.26 9.74
CA ALA A 240 21.56 6.32 10.50
C ALA A 240 22.05 7.70 10.05
N THR A 241 23.36 7.88 9.84
CA THR A 241 23.96 9.10 9.30
C THR A 241 23.41 9.41 7.90
N LEU A 242 23.38 8.41 7.01
CA LEU A 242 22.86 8.59 5.65
C LEU A 242 21.37 8.94 5.64
N MET A 243 20.56 8.35 6.55
CA MET A 243 19.14 8.68 6.67
C MET A 243 18.93 10.13 7.12
N SER A 244 19.61 10.58 8.18
CA SER A 244 19.52 11.96 8.66
C SER A 244 19.98 12.96 7.58
N LEU A 245 21.05 12.64 6.86
CA LEU A 245 21.55 13.48 5.77
C LEU A 245 20.55 13.55 4.60
N ALA A 246 19.89 12.45 4.26
CA ALA A 246 18.83 12.45 3.25
C ALA A 246 17.63 13.30 3.68
N ASP A 247 17.24 13.24 4.95
CA ASP A 247 16.14 14.04 5.50
C ASP A 247 16.53 15.54 5.56
N TYR A 248 17.77 15.86 5.86
CA TYR A 248 18.31 17.21 5.78
C TYR A 248 18.17 17.79 4.38
N TYR A 249 18.66 17.07 3.35
CA TYR A 249 18.55 17.53 1.94
C TYR A 249 17.09 17.60 1.47
N ASN A 250 16.24 16.66 1.91
CA ASN A 250 14.81 16.67 1.58
C ASN A 250 14.12 17.93 2.14
N GLY A 251 14.43 18.30 3.39
CA GLY A 251 13.93 19.53 4.00
C GLY A 251 14.33 20.81 3.24
N ARG A 252 15.44 20.78 2.52
CA ARG A 252 15.94 21.90 1.67
C ARG A 252 15.54 21.76 0.20
N ARG A 253 14.79 20.72 -0.15
CA ARG A 253 14.39 20.41 -1.53
C ARG A 253 15.56 20.19 -2.48
N ASP A 254 16.71 19.81 -1.95
CA ASP A 254 17.85 19.37 -2.75
C ASP A 254 17.71 17.89 -3.09
N TYR A 255 16.81 17.61 -4.02
CA TYR A 255 16.46 16.25 -4.39
C TYR A 255 17.59 15.48 -5.09
N ARG A 256 18.53 16.17 -5.73
CA ARG A 256 19.73 15.51 -6.30
C ARG A 256 20.58 14.90 -5.19
N SER A 257 20.83 15.66 -4.14
CA SER A 257 21.57 15.15 -2.99
C SER A 257 20.79 14.06 -2.25
N VAL A 258 19.46 14.18 -2.11
CA VAL A 258 18.60 13.10 -1.58
C VAL A 258 18.82 11.81 -2.34
N LEU A 259 18.79 11.85 -3.68
CA LEU A 259 18.94 10.66 -4.52
C LEU A 259 20.35 10.07 -4.44
N ASN A 260 21.38 10.91 -4.41
CA ASN A 260 22.77 10.47 -4.24
C ASN A 260 22.99 9.74 -2.88
N VAL A 261 22.43 10.29 -1.80
CA VAL A 261 22.49 9.65 -0.49
C VAL A 261 21.65 8.37 -0.46
N THR A 262 20.49 8.37 -1.10
CA THR A 262 19.65 7.19 -1.23
C THR A 262 20.35 6.07 -2.01
N GLN A 263 21.15 6.42 -3.04
CA GLN A 263 21.97 5.43 -3.75
C GLN A 263 22.93 4.73 -2.80
N ARG A 264 23.63 5.47 -1.94
CA ARG A 264 24.53 4.91 -0.93
C ARG A 264 23.79 4.02 0.09
N LEU A 265 22.57 4.41 0.49
CA LEU A 265 21.71 3.58 1.33
C LEU A 265 21.35 2.25 0.64
N PHE A 266 21.08 2.28 -0.68
CA PHE A 266 20.75 1.07 -1.44
C PHE A 266 21.97 0.17 -1.65
N ASP A 267 23.15 0.74 -1.73
CA ASP A 267 24.42 0.01 -1.80
C ASP A 267 24.81 -0.61 -0.46
N SER A 268 24.27 -0.14 0.67
CA SER A 268 24.60 -0.67 2.00
C SER A 268 23.91 -2.01 2.27
N ASP A 269 24.65 -2.98 2.82
CA ASP A 269 24.09 -4.25 3.31
C ASP A 269 23.38 -4.10 4.67
N GLN A 270 23.63 -3.01 5.39
CA GLN A 270 23.02 -2.74 6.69
C GLN A 270 21.57 -2.30 6.58
N MET A 271 21.16 -1.73 5.44
CA MET A 271 19.77 -1.35 5.21
C MET A 271 18.93 -2.55 4.74
N PRO A 272 17.89 -2.95 5.47
CA PRO A 272 17.04 -4.07 5.08
C PRO A 272 16.34 -3.82 3.74
N LEU A 273 16.15 -4.88 2.95
CA LEU A 273 15.49 -4.81 1.64
C LEU A 273 14.10 -4.15 1.71
N ASP A 274 13.30 -4.49 2.72
CA ASP A 274 11.97 -3.90 2.91
C ASP A 274 12.02 -2.36 3.05
N ALA A 275 13.03 -1.86 3.74
CA ALA A 275 13.24 -0.42 3.89
C ALA A 275 13.67 0.22 2.55
N LYS A 276 14.50 -0.46 1.75
CA LYS A 276 14.90 0.00 0.41
C LYS A 276 13.70 0.07 -0.52
N ILE A 277 12.88 -0.98 -0.59
CA ILE A 277 11.66 -1.03 -1.41
C ILE A 277 10.71 0.09 -1.00
N LYS A 278 10.41 0.21 0.29
CA LYS A 278 9.53 1.27 0.81
C LYS A 278 10.04 2.67 0.48
N ARG A 279 11.36 2.91 0.58
CA ARG A 279 11.96 4.20 0.21
C ARG A 279 11.81 4.49 -1.27
N PHE A 280 12.01 3.49 -2.13
CA PHE A 280 11.82 3.64 -3.58
C PHE A 280 10.36 3.97 -3.92
N GLU A 281 9.40 3.25 -3.33
CA GLU A 281 7.96 3.50 -3.53
C GLU A 281 7.56 4.92 -3.08
N GLN A 282 8.11 5.40 -1.97
CA GLN A 282 7.88 6.77 -1.51
C GLN A 282 8.40 7.81 -2.51
N LEU A 283 9.61 7.62 -3.04
CA LEU A 283 10.20 8.52 -4.05
C LEU A 283 9.44 8.52 -5.38
N THR A 284 8.84 7.40 -5.74
CA THR A 284 8.10 7.23 -7.00
C THR A 284 6.61 7.55 -6.91
N SER A 285 6.10 7.90 -5.73
CA SER A 285 4.68 8.19 -5.51
C SER A 285 4.20 9.49 -6.16
N ASP A 286 5.08 10.49 -6.31
CA ASP A 286 4.79 11.75 -7.00
C ASP A 286 5.23 11.64 -8.48
N MET A 287 4.25 11.70 -9.39
CA MET A 287 4.50 11.59 -10.84
C MET A 287 5.32 12.73 -11.41
N ARG A 288 5.33 13.94 -10.81
CA ARG A 288 6.16 15.06 -11.26
C ARG A 288 7.61 14.80 -10.88
N PHE A 289 7.84 14.44 -9.65
CA PHE A 289 9.15 14.03 -9.14
C PHE A 289 9.69 12.83 -9.95
N TYR A 290 8.85 11.83 -10.21
CA TYR A 290 9.21 10.66 -11.00
C TYR A 290 9.75 11.02 -12.39
N ARG A 291 9.08 11.93 -13.11
CA ARG A 291 9.49 12.36 -14.46
C ARG A 291 10.77 13.19 -14.43
N GLU A 292 10.90 14.07 -13.43
CA GLU A 292 12.06 14.98 -13.31
C GLU A 292 13.34 14.21 -12.98
N TYR A 293 13.26 13.20 -12.12
CA TYR A 293 14.42 12.44 -11.62
C TYR A 293 14.49 11.00 -12.14
N TYR A 294 13.86 10.74 -13.27
CA TYR A 294 13.76 9.39 -13.85
C TYR A 294 15.10 8.66 -13.92
N ILE A 295 16.17 9.32 -14.42
CA ILE A 295 17.50 8.71 -14.61
C ILE A 295 18.07 8.21 -13.26
N GLN A 296 17.95 9.02 -12.21
CA GLN A 296 18.44 8.67 -10.89
C GLN A 296 17.58 7.56 -10.25
N LEU A 297 16.26 7.62 -10.44
CA LEU A 297 15.35 6.58 -9.99
C LEU A 297 15.60 5.25 -10.69
N ASN A 298 15.91 5.29 -11.99
CA ASN A 298 16.31 4.10 -12.74
C ASN A 298 17.61 3.50 -12.20
N ALA A 299 18.59 4.32 -11.81
CA ALA A 299 19.80 3.85 -11.17
C ALA A 299 19.52 3.15 -9.84
N LEU A 300 18.62 3.71 -9.01
CA LEU A 300 18.18 3.08 -7.75
C LEU A 300 17.49 1.74 -8.00
N ALA A 301 16.55 1.68 -8.94
CA ALA A 301 15.81 0.46 -9.27
C ALA A 301 16.72 -0.63 -9.82
N SER A 302 17.65 -0.27 -10.72
CA SER A 302 18.62 -1.21 -11.28
C SER A 302 19.60 -1.73 -10.22
N THR A 303 20.02 -0.89 -9.27
CA THR A 303 20.83 -1.32 -8.12
C THR A 303 20.11 -2.40 -7.32
N LEU A 304 18.82 -2.24 -7.04
CA LEU A 304 18.03 -3.27 -6.37
C LEU A 304 17.97 -4.56 -7.20
N ALA A 305 17.69 -4.45 -8.51
CA ALA A 305 17.60 -5.61 -9.38
C ALA A 305 18.92 -6.39 -9.47
N VAL A 306 20.07 -5.70 -9.50
CA VAL A 306 21.39 -6.33 -9.53
C VAL A 306 21.71 -7.01 -8.19
N ARG A 307 21.39 -6.38 -7.07
CA ARG A 307 21.69 -6.93 -5.73
C ARG A 307 20.76 -8.05 -5.29
N TYR A 308 19.51 -8.03 -5.73
CA TYR A 308 18.46 -8.97 -5.33
C TYR A 308 17.73 -9.57 -6.54
N PRO A 309 18.47 -10.20 -7.47
CA PRO A 309 17.90 -10.61 -8.77
C PRO A 309 16.84 -11.70 -8.66
N GLN A 310 16.82 -12.48 -7.58
CA GLN A 310 15.83 -13.54 -7.35
C GLN A 310 14.68 -13.12 -6.45
N GLU A 311 14.70 -11.88 -5.96
CA GLU A 311 13.65 -11.39 -5.07
C GLU A 311 12.46 -10.90 -5.89
N ARG A 312 11.36 -11.63 -5.84
CA ARG A 312 10.15 -11.39 -6.63
C ARG A 312 9.68 -9.93 -6.56
N ARG A 313 9.67 -9.34 -5.35
CA ARG A 313 9.21 -7.96 -5.16
C ARG A 313 10.11 -6.94 -5.87
N VAL A 314 11.41 -7.22 -5.97
CA VAL A 314 12.36 -6.37 -6.69
C VAL A 314 12.18 -6.51 -8.20
N VAL A 315 11.99 -7.74 -8.70
CA VAL A 315 11.70 -7.99 -10.11
C VAL A 315 10.43 -7.24 -10.54
N GLU A 316 9.36 -7.37 -9.76
CA GLU A 316 8.10 -6.66 -10.03
C GLU A 316 8.24 -5.14 -9.95
N LEU A 317 9.00 -4.61 -8.97
CA LEU A 317 9.25 -3.19 -8.82
C LEU A 317 10.02 -2.64 -10.01
N TYR A 318 11.11 -3.30 -10.40
CA TYR A 318 11.94 -2.85 -11.53
C TYR A 318 11.20 -2.96 -12.86
N ALA A 319 10.47 -4.05 -13.09
CA ALA A 319 9.65 -4.20 -14.28
C ALA A 319 8.56 -3.12 -14.38
N LYS A 320 7.86 -2.82 -13.30
CA LYS A 320 6.88 -1.71 -13.24
C LYS A 320 7.53 -0.37 -13.54
N HIS A 321 8.73 -0.14 -13.02
CA HIS A 321 9.51 1.07 -13.31
C HIS A 321 9.82 1.18 -14.81
N LEU A 322 10.30 0.10 -15.43
CA LEU A 322 10.59 0.04 -16.86
C LEU A 322 9.34 0.26 -17.72
N ILE A 323 8.20 -0.32 -17.34
CA ILE A 323 6.92 -0.12 -18.05
C ILE A 323 6.49 1.35 -17.95
N ALA A 324 6.55 1.94 -16.75
CA ALA A 324 6.15 3.33 -16.54
C ALA A 324 7.01 4.34 -17.30
N SER A 325 8.25 3.97 -17.63
CA SER A 325 9.17 4.78 -18.45
C SER A 325 9.06 4.52 -19.95
N GLY A 326 8.31 3.51 -20.37
CA GLY A 326 8.19 3.12 -21.77
C GLY A 326 9.27 2.13 -22.26
N GLU A 327 10.14 1.65 -21.37
CA GLU A 327 11.21 0.67 -21.67
C GLU A 327 10.64 -0.76 -21.73
N LEU A 328 9.65 -0.96 -22.60
CA LEU A 328 8.84 -2.17 -22.64
C LEU A 328 9.65 -3.43 -22.99
N GLU A 329 10.63 -3.32 -23.91
CA GLU A 329 11.49 -4.44 -24.29
C GLU A 329 12.38 -4.89 -23.13
N GLN A 330 12.85 -3.97 -22.29
CA GLN A 330 13.65 -4.31 -21.12
C GLN A 330 12.77 -4.97 -20.04
N ALA A 331 11.56 -4.45 -19.82
CA ALA A 331 10.60 -5.07 -18.91
C ALA A 331 10.22 -6.49 -19.37
N LEU A 332 10.02 -6.66 -20.67
CA LEU A 332 9.74 -7.94 -21.30
C LEU A 332 10.89 -8.94 -21.10
N ALA A 333 12.12 -8.50 -21.35
CA ALA A 333 13.31 -9.33 -21.14
C ALA A 333 13.46 -9.75 -19.68
N LEU A 334 13.21 -8.84 -18.75
CA LEU A 334 13.25 -9.10 -17.31
C LEU A 334 12.21 -10.15 -16.91
N TYR A 335 10.95 -9.99 -17.32
CA TYR A 335 9.92 -10.98 -17.00
C TYR A 335 10.21 -12.34 -17.65
N LYS A 336 10.67 -12.36 -18.91
CA LYS A 336 11.02 -13.62 -19.60
C LYS A 336 12.15 -14.38 -18.91
N LEU A 337 13.13 -13.68 -18.35
CA LEU A 337 14.22 -14.28 -17.57
C LEU A 337 13.69 -15.07 -16.36
N HIS A 338 12.58 -14.63 -15.77
CA HIS A 338 11.98 -15.20 -14.57
C HIS A 338 10.77 -16.11 -14.81
N LEU A 339 10.44 -16.42 -16.07
CA LEU A 339 9.30 -17.32 -16.37
C LEU A 339 9.54 -18.78 -15.96
N ASP A 340 10.81 -19.19 -15.86
CA ASP A 340 11.19 -20.55 -15.48
C ASP A 340 11.42 -20.73 -13.97
N ASP A 341 11.26 -19.67 -13.18
CA ASP A 341 11.35 -19.72 -11.72
C ASP A 341 10.29 -20.65 -11.13
N GLN A 342 10.64 -21.32 -10.03
CA GLN A 342 9.76 -22.26 -9.37
C GLN A 342 9.41 -21.76 -7.94
N PRO A 343 8.13 -21.67 -7.58
CA PRO A 343 6.93 -21.98 -8.40
C PRO A 343 6.69 -20.91 -9.48
N PRO A 344 6.05 -21.29 -10.60
CA PRO A 344 5.77 -20.33 -11.68
C PRO A 344 4.88 -19.19 -11.20
N VAL A 345 5.16 -17.99 -11.70
CA VAL A 345 4.49 -16.76 -11.27
C VAL A 345 3.50 -16.31 -12.33
N GLU A 346 2.21 -16.43 -12.04
CA GLU A 346 1.11 -16.08 -12.98
C GLU A 346 1.22 -14.64 -13.50
N SER A 347 1.51 -13.68 -12.63
CA SER A 347 1.61 -12.25 -13.01
C SER A 347 2.71 -11.98 -14.03
N TYR A 348 3.78 -12.77 -14.08
CA TYR A 348 4.84 -12.61 -15.08
C TYR A 348 4.36 -13.03 -16.46
N TYR A 349 3.65 -14.16 -16.56
CA TYR A 349 3.03 -14.58 -17.82
C TYR A 349 2.03 -13.55 -18.33
N ARG A 350 1.20 -12.99 -17.44
CA ARG A 350 0.25 -11.93 -17.79
C ARG A 350 0.99 -10.71 -18.35
N SER A 351 2.00 -10.21 -17.63
CA SER A 351 2.78 -9.06 -18.10
C SER A 351 3.49 -9.30 -19.43
N VAL A 352 4.07 -10.49 -19.63
CA VAL A 352 4.70 -10.85 -20.92
C VAL A 352 3.67 -10.82 -22.05
N ILE A 353 2.51 -11.44 -21.85
CA ILE A 353 1.44 -11.50 -22.85
C ILE A 353 0.92 -10.09 -23.19
N ASP A 354 0.72 -9.26 -22.18
CA ASP A 354 0.23 -7.89 -22.34
C ASP A 354 1.24 -7.02 -23.11
N ILE A 355 2.53 -7.10 -22.76
CA ILE A 355 3.58 -6.35 -23.44
C ILE A 355 3.76 -6.85 -24.89
N GLU A 356 3.81 -8.16 -25.12
CA GLU A 356 3.93 -8.72 -26.47
C GLU A 356 2.74 -8.33 -27.35
N SER A 357 1.53 -8.32 -26.75
CA SER A 357 0.31 -7.89 -27.46
C SER A 357 0.36 -6.40 -27.79
N TYR A 358 0.83 -5.56 -26.87
CA TYR A 358 0.99 -4.13 -27.09
C TYR A 358 2.03 -3.81 -28.17
N LEU A 359 3.15 -4.55 -28.18
CA LEU A 359 4.20 -4.43 -29.20
C LEU A 359 3.81 -5.09 -30.55
N GLN A 360 2.59 -5.59 -30.65
CA GLN A 360 2.07 -6.24 -31.87
C GLN A 360 2.88 -7.47 -32.31
N HIS A 361 3.32 -8.30 -31.36
CA HIS A 361 4.00 -9.57 -31.58
C HIS A 361 3.06 -10.77 -31.34
N PRO A 362 2.06 -11.02 -32.21
CA PRO A 362 1.01 -11.99 -31.93
C PRO A 362 1.51 -13.43 -31.80
N ASP A 363 2.55 -13.83 -32.58
CA ASP A 363 3.11 -15.17 -32.51
C ASP A 363 3.78 -15.44 -31.16
N SER A 364 4.53 -14.46 -30.67
CA SER A 364 5.16 -14.52 -29.33
C SER A 364 4.09 -14.53 -28.23
N ALA A 365 3.10 -13.64 -28.30
CA ALA A 365 1.99 -13.63 -27.37
C ALA A 365 1.28 -14.99 -27.32
N ALA A 366 0.98 -15.59 -28.48
CA ALA A 366 0.35 -16.90 -28.58
C ALA A 366 1.17 -18.03 -27.93
N LEU A 367 2.50 -17.98 -28.06
CA LEU A 367 3.42 -18.94 -27.44
C LEU A 367 3.27 -18.87 -25.90
N TYR A 368 3.37 -17.66 -25.32
CA TYR A 368 3.30 -17.48 -23.86
C TYR A 368 1.89 -17.72 -23.31
N ILE A 369 0.83 -17.39 -24.06
CA ILE A 369 -0.55 -17.74 -23.72
C ILE A 369 -0.72 -19.26 -23.59
N ASN A 370 -0.24 -20.04 -24.58
CA ASN A 370 -0.37 -21.49 -24.51
C ASN A 370 0.39 -22.07 -23.31
N ARG A 371 1.60 -21.60 -23.04
CA ARG A 371 2.38 -21.99 -21.86
C ARG A 371 1.69 -21.60 -20.55
N ALA A 372 1.12 -20.40 -20.47
CA ALA A 372 0.36 -19.95 -19.32
C ALA A 372 -0.88 -20.82 -19.07
N LEU A 373 -1.60 -21.23 -20.13
CA LEU A 373 -2.78 -22.10 -20.02
C LEU A 373 -2.44 -23.53 -19.58
N GLU A 374 -1.23 -24.02 -19.88
CA GLU A 374 -0.74 -25.31 -19.36
C GLU A 374 -0.46 -25.24 -17.86
N LEU A 375 0.11 -24.14 -17.38
CA LEU A 375 0.47 -23.95 -15.98
C LEU A 375 -0.72 -23.49 -15.12
N PHE A 376 -1.60 -22.68 -15.67
CA PHE A 376 -2.73 -22.03 -14.98
C PHE A 376 -4.04 -22.25 -15.75
N PRO A 377 -4.54 -23.49 -15.89
CA PRO A 377 -5.68 -23.81 -16.75
C PRO A 377 -7.01 -23.19 -16.29
N GLY A 378 -7.09 -22.75 -15.04
CA GLY A 378 -8.28 -22.12 -14.44
C GLY A 378 -8.37 -20.60 -14.62
N GLU A 379 -7.31 -19.96 -15.13
CA GLU A 379 -7.24 -18.50 -15.24
C GLU A 379 -7.93 -18.02 -16.52
N ILE A 380 -9.05 -17.31 -16.31
CA ILE A 380 -9.92 -16.84 -17.41
C ILE A 380 -9.21 -15.82 -18.32
N ASP A 381 -8.32 -15.00 -17.74
CA ASP A 381 -7.66 -13.93 -18.47
C ASP A 381 -6.78 -14.47 -19.59
N PHE A 382 -6.10 -15.62 -19.41
CA PHE A 382 -5.32 -16.24 -20.46
C PHE A 382 -6.19 -16.81 -21.59
N GLN A 383 -7.40 -17.29 -21.28
CA GLN A 383 -8.36 -17.70 -22.31
C GLN A 383 -8.89 -16.49 -23.10
N LEU A 384 -9.12 -15.37 -22.41
CA LEU A 384 -9.53 -14.11 -23.05
C LEU A 384 -8.40 -13.56 -23.93
N SER A 385 -7.16 -13.51 -23.42
CA SER A 385 -5.98 -13.10 -24.20
C SER A 385 -5.79 -13.98 -25.44
N LYS A 386 -6.03 -15.29 -25.33
CA LYS A 386 -6.03 -16.20 -26.50
C LYS A 386 -7.06 -15.78 -27.52
N GLY A 387 -8.27 -15.48 -27.08
CA GLY A 387 -9.33 -14.97 -27.95
C GLY A 387 -8.94 -13.66 -28.63
N HIS A 388 -8.36 -12.72 -27.90
CA HIS A 388 -7.92 -11.43 -28.43
C HIS A 388 -6.81 -11.58 -29.49
N VAL A 389 -5.78 -12.37 -29.23
CA VAL A 389 -4.68 -12.60 -30.19
C VAL A 389 -5.21 -13.28 -31.44
N LEU A 390 -6.05 -14.32 -31.33
CA LEU A 390 -6.65 -15.01 -32.48
C LEU A 390 -7.58 -14.08 -33.27
N ASN A 391 -8.29 -13.18 -32.61
CA ASN A 391 -9.11 -12.18 -33.28
C ASN A 391 -8.25 -11.16 -34.05
N TYR A 392 -7.16 -10.67 -33.44
CA TYR A 392 -6.20 -9.78 -34.08
C TYR A 392 -5.55 -10.40 -35.30
N THR A 393 -5.19 -11.69 -35.26
CA THR A 393 -4.65 -12.44 -36.40
C THR A 393 -5.72 -12.89 -37.41
N LYS A 394 -6.97 -12.45 -37.26
CA LYS A 394 -8.13 -12.76 -38.11
C LYS A 394 -8.53 -14.24 -38.13
N GLU A 395 -8.12 -15.00 -37.13
CA GLU A 395 -8.51 -16.39 -36.93
C GLU A 395 -9.85 -16.48 -36.16
N TYR A 396 -10.88 -15.81 -36.66
CA TYR A 396 -12.15 -15.56 -36.01
C TYR A 396 -12.83 -16.79 -35.42
N ASP A 397 -12.85 -17.93 -36.15
CA ASP A 397 -13.47 -19.16 -35.65
C ASP A 397 -12.77 -19.72 -34.43
N LYS A 398 -11.45 -19.63 -34.40
CA LYS A 398 -10.66 -20.03 -33.21
C LYS A 398 -10.84 -19.06 -32.07
N ALA A 399 -10.90 -17.74 -32.34
CA ALA A 399 -11.16 -16.71 -31.35
C ALA A 399 -12.51 -16.92 -30.65
N ILE A 400 -13.59 -17.15 -31.42
CA ILE A 400 -14.92 -17.43 -30.88
C ILE A 400 -14.90 -18.68 -29.99
N LYS A 401 -14.18 -19.75 -30.39
CA LYS A 401 -14.04 -20.94 -29.54
C LYS A 401 -13.30 -20.65 -28.23
N ALA A 402 -12.24 -19.84 -28.27
CA ALA A 402 -11.49 -19.46 -27.08
C ALA A 402 -12.38 -18.64 -26.11
N TYR A 403 -13.14 -17.68 -26.61
CA TYR A 403 -14.10 -16.93 -25.78
C TYR A 403 -15.24 -17.84 -25.26
N GLN A 404 -15.73 -18.80 -26.02
CA GLN A 404 -16.71 -19.77 -25.53
C GLN A 404 -16.14 -20.68 -24.43
N GLN A 405 -14.83 -21.01 -24.49
CA GLN A 405 -14.17 -21.77 -23.44
C GLN A 405 -14.03 -20.95 -22.16
N SER A 406 -13.74 -19.64 -22.27
CA SER A 406 -13.61 -18.77 -21.12
C SER A 406 -14.93 -18.61 -20.32
N LEU A 407 -16.09 -18.78 -20.96
CA LEU A 407 -17.39 -18.77 -20.28
C LEU A 407 -17.51 -19.79 -19.15
N ARG A 408 -16.75 -20.89 -19.20
CA ARG A 408 -16.74 -21.94 -18.16
C ARG A 408 -16.14 -21.43 -16.85
N TYR A 409 -15.27 -20.42 -16.93
CA TYR A 409 -14.54 -19.83 -15.80
C TYR A 409 -15.16 -18.50 -15.36
N ALA A 410 -16.12 -17.94 -16.12
CA ALA A 410 -16.76 -16.67 -15.78
C ALA A 410 -17.64 -16.81 -14.53
N ARG A 411 -17.26 -16.11 -13.47
CA ARG A 411 -17.90 -16.19 -12.14
C ARG A 411 -19.08 -15.24 -11.98
N THR A 412 -19.12 -14.13 -12.73
CA THR A 412 -20.15 -13.09 -12.63
C THR A 412 -20.94 -12.98 -13.92
N ASP A 413 -22.18 -12.53 -13.82
CA ASP A 413 -23.02 -12.30 -15.00
C ASP A 413 -22.51 -11.14 -15.85
N SER A 414 -21.96 -10.09 -15.25
CA SER A 414 -21.32 -9.01 -16.01
C SER A 414 -20.16 -9.53 -16.88
N LEU A 415 -19.29 -10.41 -16.32
CA LEU A 415 -18.22 -11.01 -17.09
C LEU A 415 -18.74 -11.94 -18.20
N ARG A 416 -19.80 -12.72 -17.96
CA ARG A 416 -20.48 -13.51 -18.99
C ARG A 416 -21.05 -12.62 -20.08
N GLY A 417 -21.66 -11.51 -19.70
CA GLY A 417 -22.15 -10.48 -20.61
C GLY A 417 -21.04 -9.91 -21.49
N ALA A 418 -19.91 -9.51 -20.87
CA ALA A 418 -18.76 -9.00 -21.60
C ALA A 418 -18.20 -10.03 -22.62
N ILE A 419 -18.05 -11.30 -22.23
CA ILE A 419 -17.55 -12.35 -23.11
C ILE A 419 -18.52 -12.59 -24.29
N TRP A 420 -19.83 -12.59 -24.06
CA TRP A 420 -20.79 -12.70 -25.15
C TRP A 420 -20.75 -11.47 -26.07
N GLY A 421 -20.44 -10.28 -25.55
CA GLY A 421 -20.15 -9.08 -26.34
C GLY A 421 -18.97 -9.31 -27.28
N LEU A 422 -17.81 -9.77 -26.74
CA LEU A 422 -16.61 -10.10 -27.55
C LEU A 422 -16.89 -11.12 -28.63
N ILE A 423 -17.71 -12.14 -28.35
CA ILE A 423 -18.14 -13.12 -29.37
C ILE A 423 -18.95 -12.43 -30.46
N GLY A 424 -19.84 -11.50 -30.09
CA GLY A 424 -20.64 -10.71 -31.05
C GLY A 424 -19.75 -9.84 -31.94
N ASP A 425 -18.82 -9.11 -31.35
CA ASP A 425 -17.87 -8.26 -32.08
C ASP A 425 -17.01 -9.09 -33.05
N THR A 426 -16.54 -10.27 -32.60
CA THR A 426 -15.77 -11.18 -33.44
C THR A 426 -16.60 -11.72 -34.64
N TRP A 427 -17.88 -12.00 -34.45
CA TRP A 427 -18.77 -12.39 -35.57
C TRP A 427 -18.98 -11.23 -36.54
N HIS A 428 -19.09 -9.98 -36.06
CA HIS A 428 -19.14 -8.81 -36.93
C HIS A 428 -17.84 -8.64 -37.71
N GLN A 429 -16.67 -8.69 -37.05
CA GLN A 429 -15.37 -8.59 -37.72
C GLN A 429 -15.19 -9.71 -38.79
N LYS A 430 -15.62 -10.92 -38.48
CA LYS A 430 -15.65 -12.02 -39.46
C LYS A 430 -16.56 -11.72 -40.64
N ALA A 431 -17.72 -11.10 -40.41
CA ALA A 431 -18.65 -10.70 -41.47
C ALA A 431 -18.03 -9.66 -42.40
N ALA A 432 -17.32 -8.67 -41.80
CA ALA A 432 -16.67 -7.57 -42.53
C ALA A 432 -15.29 -7.96 -43.10
N ALA A 433 -14.80 -9.16 -42.87
CA ALA A 433 -13.44 -9.56 -43.26
C ALA A 433 -13.24 -9.48 -44.80
N GLY A 434 -12.24 -8.70 -45.19
CA GLY A 434 -11.87 -8.47 -46.61
C GLY A 434 -12.53 -7.29 -47.29
N GLU A 435 -13.29 -6.49 -46.55
CA GLU A 435 -13.95 -5.27 -47.04
C GLU A 435 -13.50 -4.06 -46.18
N SER A 436 -13.49 -2.86 -46.75
CA SER A 436 -13.26 -1.66 -45.94
C SER A 436 -14.46 -1.45 -45.02
N GLY A 437 -14.24 -1.12 -43.76
CA GLY A 437 -15.28 -1.04 -42.72
C GLY A 437 -16.23 0.18 -42.80
N ASP A 438 -16.31 0.85 -43.94
CA ASP A 438 -17.14 2.03 -44.14
C ASP A 438 -18.62 1.71 -44.36
N GLU A 439 -19.50 2.61 -43.98
CA GLU A 439 -20.96 2.46 -44.06
C GLU A 439 -21.46 2.20 -45.50
N GLU A 440 -20.87 2.84 -46.50
CA GLU A 440 -21.23 2.65 -47.91
C GLU A 440 -20.94 1.22 -48.36
N ASP A 441 -19.84 0.65 -47.91
CA ASP A 441 -19.49 -0.77 -48.18
C ASP A 441 -20.41 -1.72 -47.41
N PHE A 442 -20.82 -1.35 -46.21
CA PHE A 442 -21.75 -2.16 -45.39
C PHE A 442 -23.04 -2.46 -46.13
N VAL A 443 -23.64 -1.50 -46.84
CA VAL A 443 -24.85 -1.69 -47.66
C VAL A 443 -24.61 -2.70 -48.79
N LEU A 444 -23.44 -2.67 -49.42
CA LEU A 444 -23.07 -3.61 -50.47
C LEU A 444 -22.82 -5.04 -49.95
N ILE A 445 -22.11 -5.11 -48.81
CA ILE A 445 -21.73 -6.36 -48.13
C ILE A 445 -22.97 -7.04 -47.53
N SER A 446 -23.91 -6.27 -47.01
CA SER A 446 -25.13 -6.78 -46.39
C SER A 446 -26.00 -7.66 -47.33
N ARG A 447 -25.77 -7.53 -48.64
CA ARG A 447 -26.42 -8.39 -49.66
C ARG A 447 -25.84 -9.81 -49.74
N LYS A 448 -24.59 -10.03 -49.25
CA LYS A 448 -23.93 -11.35 -49.29
C LYS A 448 -24.54 -12.29 -48.25
N GLY A 449 -24.83 -13.53 -48.62
CA GLY A 449 -25.42 -14.52 -47.71
C GLY A 449 -24.50 -14.89 -46.54
N SER A 450 -23.17 -14.91 -46.75
CA SER A 450 -22.17 -15.14 -45.73
C SER A 450 -22.20 -14.04 -44.65
N PHE A 451 -22.29 -12.78 -45.07
CA PHE A 451 -22.41 -11.63 -44.18
C PHE A 451 -23.66 -11.74 -43.30
N ARG A 452 -24.83 -11.96 -43.93
CA ARG A 452 -26.09 -12.11 -43.18
C ARG A 452 -26.05 -13.26 -42.17
N SER A 453 -25.43 -14.37 -42.52
CA SER A 453 -25.28 -15.51 -41.63
C SER A 453 -24.42 -15.15 -40.39
N ALA A 454 -23.29 -14.47 -40.60
CA ALA A 454 -22.43 -14.04 -39.53
C ALA A 454 -23.06 -12.96 -38.64
N MET A 455 -23.74 -11.95 -39.23
CA MET A 455 -24.48 -10.94 -38.49
C MET A 455 -25.63 -11.53 -37.64
N LYS A 456 -26.31 -12.58 -38.16
CA LYS A 456 -27.29 -13.31 -37.36
C LYS A 456 -26.66 -13.92 -36.08
N GLN A 457 -25.43 -14.41 -36.16
CA GLN A 457 -24.71 -14.95 -35.00
C GLN A 457 -24.24 -13.79 -34.06
N CYS A 458 -23.78 -12.67 -34.63
CA CYS A 458 -23.45 -11.47 -33.91
C CYS A 458 -24.63 -11.02 -33.02
N TYR A 459 -25.81 -10.81 -33.60
CA TYR A 459 -27.01 -10.41 -32.87
C TYR A 459 -27.46 -11.42 -31.81
N LYS A 460 -27.36 -12.73 -32.10
CA LYS A 460 -27.60 -13.76 -31.08
C LYS A 460 -26.63 -13.67 -29.89
N ALA A 461 -25.39 -13.34 -30.16
CA ALA A 461 -24.38 -13.17 -29.11
C ALA A 461 -24.69 -11.92 -28.29
N TYR A 462 -25.03 -10.80 -28.92
CA TYR A 462 -25.43 -9.57 -28.22
C TYR A 462 -26.72 -9.75 -27.40
N ASP A 463 -27.72 -10.46 -27.91
CA ASP A 463 -28.92 -10.80 -27.14
C ASP A 463 -28.59 -11.66 -25.91
N ARG A 464 -27.58 -12.52 -25.98
CA ARG A 464 -27.09 -13.28 -24.83
C ARG A 464 -26.32 -12.39 -23.87
N SER A 465 -25.47 -11.50 -24.38
CA SER A 465 -24.75 -10.52 -23.59
C SER A 465 -25.71 -9.69 -22.73
N LEU A 466 -26.71 -9.09 -23.38
CA LEU A 466 -27.71 -8.23 -22.71
C LEU A 466 -28.67 -8.99 -21.78
N ARG A 467 -28.79 -10.31 -21.89
CA ARG A 467 -29.50 -11.14 -20.91
C ARG A 467 -28.71 -11.30 -19.60
N TYR A 468 -27.39 -11.38 -19.69
CA TYR A 468 -26.52 -11.46 -18.51
C TYR A 468 -26.24 -10.07 -17.92
N ASP A 469 -26.01 -9.10 -18.80
CA ASP A 469 -25.68 -7.73 -18.41
C ASP A 469 -26.49 -6.74 -19.27
N PRO A 470 -27.72 -6.38 -18.85
CA PRO A 470 -28.57 -5.46 -19.57
C PRO A 470 -28.01 -4.05 -19.73
N ASP A 471 -27.03 -3.69 -18.91
CA ASP A 471 -26.39 -2.39 -18.88
C ASP A 471 -24.99 -2.38 -19.51
N ASN A 472 -24.65 -3.40 -20.29
CA ASN A 472 -23.42 -3.40 -21.06
C ASN A 472 -23.47 -2.32 -22.16
N ALA A 473 -22.97 -1.13 -21.82
CA ALA A 473 -23.04 0.06 -22.67
C ALA A 473 -22.37 -0.16 -24.04
N MET A 474 -21.24 -0.89 -24.08
CA MET A 474 -20.52 -1.19 -25.32
C MET A 474 -21.39 -2.04 -26.26
N VAL A 475 -21.99 -3.11 -25.74
CA VAL A 475 -22.84 -3.99 -26.54
C VAL A 475 -24.12 -3.27 -26.99
N LEU A 476 -24.74 -2.46 -26.11
CA LEU A 476 -25.90 -1.63 -26.46
C LEU A 476 -25.57 -0.69 -27.62
N ASN A 477 -24.42 -0.01 -27.56
CA ASN A 477 -23.95 0.89 -28.60
C ASN A 477 -23.69 0.17 -29.91
N ASN A 478 -22.88 -0.90 -29.90
CA ASN A 478 -22.50 -1.62 -31.13
C ASN A 478 -23.74 -2.25 -31.79
N TYR A 479 -24.64 -2.80 -30.98
CA TYR A 479 -25.88 -3.37 -31.49
C TYR A 479 -26.76 -2.30 -32.15
N ALA A 480 -26.96 -1.16 -31.47
CA ALA A 480 -27.73 -0.02 -32.02
C ALA A 480 -27.11 0.48 -33.34
N TYR A 481 -25.80 0.64 -33.38
CA TYR A 481 -25.07 1.09 -34.56
C TYR A 481 -25.29 0.14 -35.74
N PHE A 482 -25.10 -1.16 -35.56
CA PHE A 482 -25.28 -2.14 -36.66
C PHE A 482 -26.74 -2.25 -37.14
N LEU A 483 -27.71 -2.13 -36.24
CA LEU A 483 -29.11 -2.05 -36.61
C LEU A 483 -29.42 -0.79 -37.44
N SER A 484 -28.78 0.32 -37.13
CA SER A 484 -28.93 1.58 -37.87
C SER A 484 -28.35 1.49 -39.29
N LEU A 485 -27.24 0.79 -39.48
CA LEU A 485 -26.64 0.56 -40.77
C LEU A 485 -27.53 -0.35 -41.65
N GLU A 486 -28.20 -1.34 -41.05
CA GLU A 486 -29.18 -2.19 -41.74
C GLU A 486 -30.55 -1.53 -41.95
N GLU A 487 -30.75 -0.33 -41.38
CA GLU A 487 -32.05 0.39 -41.32
C GLU A 487 -33.19 -0.49 -40.80
N ARG A 488 -32.87 -1.34 -39.79
CA ARG A 488 -33.76 -2.34 -39.25
C ARG A 488 -33.96 -2.13 -37.75
N ASP A 489 -35.18 -2.33 -37.25
CA ASP A 489 -35.52 -2.27 -35.84
C ASP A 489 -35.01 -0.95 -35.16
N LEU A 490 -35.15 0.17 -35.91
CA LEU A 490 -34.58 1.46 -35.54
C LEU A 490 -35.08 2.00 -34.19
N GLU A 491 -36.32 1.73 -33.80
CA GLU A 491 -36.83 2.13 -32.45
C GLU A 491 -36.11 1.31 -31.34
N LYS A 492 -35.84 0.02 -31.56
CA LYS A 492 -35.04 -0.78 -30.65
C LYS A 492 -33.63 -0.21 -30.58
N ALA A 493 -33.04 0.14 -31.73
CA ALA A 493 -31.73 0.75 -31.80
C ALA A 493 -31.67 2.08 -31.02
N LEU A 494 -32.71 2.92 -31.13
CA LEU A 494 -32.78 4.17 -30.40
C LEU A 494 -32.83 3.95 -28.88
N ALA A 495 -33.64 3.02 -28.41
CA ALA A 495 -33.69 2.69 -26.99
C ALA A 495 -32.34 2.22 -26.44
N MET A 496 -31.62 1.39 -27.22
CA MET A 496 -30.29 0.92 -26.86
C MET A 496 -29.24 2.04 -26.85
N ALA A 497 -29.19 2.86 -27.91
CA ALA A 497 -28.25 3.97 -28.02
C ALA A 497 -28.48 5.03 -26.92
N SER A 498 -29.73 5.37 -26.65
CA SER A 498 -30.08 6.28 -25.56
C SER A 498 -29.63 5.72 -24.20
N ARG A 499 -29.83 4.42 -23.93
CA ARG A 499 -29.40 3.79 -22.70
C ARG A 499 -27.86 3.76 -22.59
N ALA A 500 -27.15 3.41 -23.67
CA ALA A 500 -25.70 3.42 -23.70
C ALA A 500 -25.12 4.81 -23.38
N THR A 501 -25.68 5.86 -23.98
CA THR A 501 -25.31 7.25 -23.70
C THR A 501 -25.51 7.60 -22.23
N ALA A 502 -26.66 7.24 -21.63
CA ALA A 502 -26.97 7.53 -20.23
C ALA A 502 -26.04 6.80 -19.25
N LEU A 503 -25.50 5.64 -19.61
CA LEU A 503 -24.60 4.84 -18.78
C LEU A 503 -23.14 5.32 -18.83
N THR A 504 -22.78 6.23 -19.74
CA THR A 504 -21.37 6.55 -20.05
C THR A 504 -21.07 8.06 -19.99
N ASP A 505 -21.78 8.80 -19.16
CA ASP A 505 -21.59 10.24 -18.94
C ASP A 505 -21.43 11.06 -20.26
N ASN A 506 -22.25 10.74 -21.26
CA ASN A 506 -22.24 11.37 -22.57
C ASN A 506 -20.91 11.19 -23.34
N ASN A 507 -20.37 10.00 -23.36
CA ASN A 507 -19.19 9.68 -24.18
C ASN A 507 -19.45 10.03 -25.67
N PRO A 508 -18.58 10.79 -26.36
CA PRO A 508 -18.78 11.24 -27.73
C PRO A 508 -19.11 10.12 -28.73
N THR A 509 -18.47 8.96 -28.62
CA THR A 509 -18.74 7.79 -29.50
C THR A 509 -20.16 7.26 -29.34
N TYR A 510 -20.69 7.26 -28.13
CA TYR A 510 -22.05 6.80 -27.86
C TYR A 510 -23.10 7.85 -28.24
N LEU A 511 -22.77 9.12 -28.08
CA LEU A 511 -23.58 10.24 -28.58
C LEU A 511 -23.67 10.22 -30.12
N ASP A 512 -22.56 9.93 -30.80
CA ASP A 512 -22.51 9.79 -32.26
C ASP A 512 -23.49 8.68 -32.73
N THR A 513 -23.39 7.49 -32.18
CA THR A 513 -24.32 6.40 -32.48
C THR A 513 -25.79 6.78 -32.19
N HIS A 514 -26.06 7.44 -31.08
CA HIS A 514 -27.38 7.89 -30.71
C HIS A 514 -27.94 8.90 -31.75
N ALA A 515 -27.14 9.89 -32.10
CA ALA A 515 -27.51 10.85 -33.13
C ALA A 515 -27.71 10.21 -34.51
N TRP A 516 -26.86 9.24 -34.85
CA TRP A 516 -26.93 8.51 -36.12
C TRP A 516 -28.22 7.68 -36.22
N VAL A 517 -28.59 6.98 -35.15
CA VAL A 517 -29.89 6.25 -35.09
C VAL A 517 -31.09 7.21 -35.26
N LEU A 518 -31.07 8.37 -34.58
CA LEU A 518 -32.10 9.42 -34.76
C LEU A 518 -32.14 9.92 -36.21
N PHE A 519 -30.98 10.12 -36.83
CA PHE A 519 -30.90 10.51 -38.23
C PHE A 519 -31.54 9.48 -39.16
N LYS A 520 -31.24 8.19 -38.96
CA LYS A 520 -31.85 7.10 -39.72
C LYS A 520 -33.34 6.97 -39.50
N LEU A 521 -33.88 7.39 -38.37
CA LEU A 521 -35.33 7.48 -38.07
C LEU A 521 -36.00 8.70 -38.71
N GLY A 522 -35.21 9.59 -39.37
CA GLY A 522 -35.72 10.85 -39.91
C GLY A 522 -35.97 11.96 -38.87
N ARG A 523 -35.52 11.76 -37.62
CA ARG A 523 -35.63 12.73 -36.50
C ARG A 523 -34.42 13.67 -36.52
N VAL A 524 -34.27 14.40 -37.66
CA VAL A 524 -33.01 15.11 -38.00
C VAL A 524 -32.69 16.24 -37.04
N ASP A 525 -33.69 16.97 -36.54
CA ASP A 525 -33.50 18.05 -35.57
C ASP A 525 -32.99 17.56 -34.21
N GLU A 526 -33.46 16.39 -33.78
CA GLU A 526 -33.00 15.75 -32.54
C GLU A 526 -31.58 15.18 -32.73
N ALA A 527 -31.35 14.55 -33.87
CA ALA A 527 -30.00 14.07 -34.24
C ALA A 527 -28.98 15.21 -34.19
N ARG A 528 -29.32 16.37 -34.75
CA ARG A 528 -28.45 17.57 -34.71
C ARG A 528 -28.06 17.96 -33.28
N LYS A 529 -29.04 18.01 -32.36
CA LYS A 529 -28.78 18.42 -30.98
C LYS A 529 -27.85 17.49 -30.25
N ILE A 530 -28.04 16.17 -30.41
CA ILE A 530 -27.15 15.17 -29.82
C ILE A 530 -25.78 15.20 -30.47
N MET A 531 -25.70 15.34 -31.80
CA MET A 531 -24.41 15.39 -32.51
C MET A 531 -23.62 16.64 -32.16
N GLN A 532 -24.24 17.78 -31.93
CA GLN A 532 -23.56 18.98 -31.44
C GLN A 532 -22.89 18.74 -30.08
N GLN A 533 -23.52 17.98 -29.20
CA GLN A 533 -22.91 17.60 -27.92
C GLN A 533 -21.73 16.66 -28.14
N ALA A 534 -21.88 15.68 -29.04
CA ALA A 534 -20.79 14.76 -29.38
C ALA A 534 -19.55 15.49 -29.89
N VAL A 535 -19.73 16.41 -30.88
CA VAL A 535 -18.63 17.22 -31.43
C VAL A 535 -17.98 18.12 -30.38
N ALA A 536 -18.78 18.70 -29.47
CA ALA A 536 -18.24 19.57 -28.42
C ALA A 536 -17.40 18.81 -27.37
N LEU A 537 -17.66 17.52 -27.19
CA LEU A 537 -16.97 16.66 -26.22
C LEU A 537 -15.84 15.85 -26.85
N ASP A 538 -15.79 15.73 -28.18
CA ASP A 538 -14.76 14.96 -28.90
C ASP A 538 -13.46 15.73 -29.05
N ALA A 539 -12.59 15.63 -28.03
CA ALA A 539 -11.28 16.28 -28.05
C ALA A 539 -10.33 15.73 -29.13
N GLN A 540 -10.60 14.54 -29.68
CA GLN A 540 -9.76 13.89 -30.71
C GLN A 540 -10.22 14.19 -32.12
N GLU A 541 -11.39 14.80 -32.27
CA GLU A 541 -12.01 15.15 -33.55
C GLU A 541 -12.09 13.94 -34.51
N SER A 542 -12.87 12.93 -34.10
CA SER A 542 -13.08 11.70 -34.88
C SER A 542 -13.57 11.99 -36.30
N ALA A 543 -12.85 11.49 -37.32
CA ALA A 543 -13.20 11.70 -38.71
C ALA A 543 -14.62 11.13 -39.04
N ALA A 544 -15.00 9.99 -38.52
CA ALA A 544 -16.32 9.41 -38.69
C ALA A 544 -17.44 10.29 -38.10
N LEU A 545 -17.26 10.76 -36.85
CA LEU A 545 -18.22 11.66 -36.20
C LEU A 545 -18.41 12.97 -37.00
N LEU A 546 -17.31 13.53 -37.53
CA LEU A 546 -17.40 14.74 -38.37
C LEU A 546 -18.15 14.49 -39.68
N VAL A 547 -18.03 13.30 -40.29
CA VAL A 547 -18.82 12.91 -41.47
C VAL A 547 -20.29 12.80 -41.14
N HIS A 548 -20.65 12.09 -40.06
CA HIS A 548 -22.04 11.96 -39.63
C HIS A 548 -22.67 13.31 -39.34
N TYR A 549 -21.93 14.24 -38.71
CA TYR A 549 -22.43 15.57 -38.48
C TYR A 549 -22.65 16.35 -39.79
N GLY A 550 -21.75 16.25 -40.75
CA GLY A 550 -21.92 16.83 -42.07
C GLY A 550 -23.15 16.27 -42.79
N ASP A 551 -23.39 14.98 -42.72
CA ASP A 551 -24.58 14.32 -43.34
C ASP A 551 -25.90 14.76 -42.69
N ILE A 552 -25.92 14.94 -41.36
CA ILE A 552 -27.07 15.49 -40.63
C ILE A 552 -27.32 16.95 -41.06
N LEU A 553 -26.28 17.79 -41.15
CA LEU A 553 -26.43 19.20 -41.56
C LEU A 553 -26.91 19.33 -43.02
N LYS A 554 -26.43 18.48 -43.93
CA LYS A 554 -26.93 18.38 -45.32
C LYS A 554 -28.43 18.10 -45.35
N ALA A 555 -28.89 17.15 -44.54
CA ALA A 555 -30.31 16.81 -44.47
C ALA A 555 -31.20 17.98 -43.98
N LEU A 556 -30.62 18.87 -43.14
CA LEU A 556 -31.26 20.10 -42.69
C LEU A 556 -31.17 21.25 -43.72
N GLY A 557 -30.50 21.06 -44.86
CA GLY A 557 -30.26 22.08 -45.86
C GLY A 557 -29.11 23.05 -45.56
N GLU A 558 -28.36 22.79 -44.49
CA GLU A 558 -27.19 23.59 -44.08
C GLU A 558 -25.92 23.20 -44.87
N ASN A 559 -26.02 23.22 -46.20
CA ASN A 559 -24.99 22.67 -47.10
C ASN A 559 -23.60 23.29 -46.90
N PHE A 560 -23.51 24.58 -46.55
CA PHE A 560 -22.24 25.25 -46.30
C PHE A 560 -21.55 24.68 -45.04
N MET A 561 -22.26 24.51 -43.96
CA MET A 561 -21.74 23.94 -42.76
C MET A 561 -21.39 22.45 -42.95
N ALA A 562 -22.22 21.71 -43.69
CA ALA A 562 -21.94 20.31 -44.02
C ALA A 562 -20.57 20.18 -44.74
N GLU A 563 -20.29 21.05 -45.77
CA GLU A 563 -19.01 21.04 -46.47
C GLU A 563 -17.84 21.32 -45.52
N ILE A 564 -17.98 22.24 -44.55
CA ILE A 564 -16.94 22.53 -43.57
C ILE A 564 -16.59 21.26 -42.74
N TYR A 565 -17.58 20.57 -42.23
CA TYR A 565 -17.35 19.35 -41.40
C TYR A 565 -16.81 18.18 -42.22
N TRP A 566 -17.24 17.99 -43.46
CA TRP A 566 -16.66 16.99 -44.33
C TRP A 566 -15.20 17.30 -44.70
N ARG A 567 -14.83 18.56 -44.90
CA ARG A 567 -13.42 18.96 -45.13
C ARG A 567 -12.57 18.73 -43.87
N LYS A 568 -13.10 19.02 -42.70
CA LYS A 568 -12.40 18.68 -41.45
C LYS A 568 -12.20 17.18 -41.31
N ALA A 569 -13.21 16.35 -41.66
CA ALA A 569 -13.05 14.92 -41.67
C ALA A 569 -11.95 14.43 -42.62
N LEU A 570 -11.84 15.05 -43.79
CA LEU A 570 -10.73 14.81 -44.74
C LEU A 570 -9.36 15.12 -44.12
N GLU A 571 -9.23 16.27 -43.43
CA GLU A 571 -8.00 16.62 -42.70
C GLU A 571 -7.64 15.62 -41.60
N LYS A 572 -8.64 14.93 -41.06
CA LYS A 572 -8.48 13.87 -40.07
C LYS A 572 -8.31 12.46 -40.67
N GLY A 573 -8.10 12.38 -42.00
CA GLY A 573 -7.76 11.15 -42.69
C GLY A 573 -8.95 10.35 -43.22
N TYR A 574 -10.18 10.90 -43.29
CA TYR A 574 -11.27 10.23 -43.95
C TYR A 574 -11.05 10.15 -45.47
N ASP A 575 -11.67 9.16 -46.14
CA ASP A 575 -11.48 8.90 -47.59
C ASP A 575 -11.85 10.12 -48.44
N ALA A 576 -10.87 10.58 -49.22
CA ALA A 576 -11.01 11.79 -50.05
C ALA A 576 -12.08 11.65 -51.12
N GLY A 577 -12.12 10.48 -51.79
CA GLY A 577 -13.07 10.26 -52.89
C GLY A 577 -14.53 10.25 -52.39
N ARG A 578 -14.76 9.77 -51.21
CA ARG A 578 -16.09 9.78 -50.57
C ARG A 578 -16.51 11.19 -50.11
N ILE A 579 -15.58 11.98 -49.61
CA ILE A 579 -15.86 13.36 -49.25
C ILE A 579 -16.15 14.23 -50.49
N GLU A 580 -15.36 14.08 -51.53
CA GLU A 580 -15.59 14.80 -52.80
C GLU A 580 -16.96 14.48 -53.43
N ARG A 581 -17.38 13.20 -53.36
CA ARG A 581 -18.70 12.78 -53.83
C ARG A 581 -19.81 13.48 -53.05
N ARG A 582 -19.75 13.49 -51.66
CA ARG A 582 -20.71 14.20 -50.79
C ARG A 582 -20.81 15.68 -51.14
N ILE A 583 -19.68 16.35 -51.34
CA ILE A 583 -19.60 17.77 -51.70
C ILE A 583 -20.26 18.01 -53.07
N THR A 584 -19.95 17.19 -54.09
CA THR A 584 -20.49 17.30 -55.42
C THR A 584 -21.99 17.10 -55.43
N GLU A 585 -22.51 16.05 -54.78
CA GLU A 585 -23.95 15.80 -54.66
C GLU A 585 -24.68 16.90 -53.89
N SER A 586 -24.04 17.54 -52.93
CA SER A 586 -24.61 18.68 -52.21
C SER A 586 -24.78 19.91 -53.08
N LYS A 587 -23.92 20.09 -54.09
CA LYS A 587 -23.96 21.20 -55.03
C LYS A 587 -24.94 20.94 -56.19
N ALA A 588 -25.04 19.71 -56.66
CA ALA A 588 -25.90 19.34 -57.80
C ALA A 588 -27.43 19.47 -57.51
N LYS A 589 -27.85 19.43 -56.22
CA LYS A 589 -29.25 19.64 -55.84
C LYS A 589 -29.66 21.13 -55.74
N LYS A 590 -28.78 22.07 -56.11
CA LYS A 590 -29.09 23.51 -56.13
C LYS A 590 -29.46 24.02 -57.55
N GLU A 591 -29.23 23.22 -58.60
CA GLU A 591 -29.76 23.45 -59.96
C GLU A 591 -31.11 22.70 -60.14
#